data_c48a2d7d7778861eeb1494991663f4d5
#
_entry.id   c48a2d7d7778861eeb1494991663f4d5
#
_cell.length_a   1.000
_cell.length_b   1.000
_cell.length_c   1.000
_cell.angle_alpha   90.00
_cell.angle_beta   90.00
_cell.angle_gamma   90.00
#
_symmetry.space_group_name_H-M   'P 1'
#
loop_
_entity.id
_entity.type
_entity.pdbx_description
1 polymer ?
#
loop_
_entity_poly.entity_id
_entity_poly.type
_entity_poly.pdbx_seq_one_letter_code
_entity_poly.pdbx_strand_id
1 'polypeptide(L)'
;TALDLLWQQKIIQQEKGRKFEDRYATVYYKFMADDVEYLSETKNDSKQLSNRLKWVAYKDMYFSSILIAGNEGFESTTIDSKMLPEDGFFLKEYKTTTSVPFDLKGNEATDMRFYFGPNQFSLLKSYDDDVEKADQLDLEKIVPLGWGIFRWVNQCLISSDNLFIATAC
;
A
#
# COMPACT_ATOMS: atom_id res chain seq x y z
N THR A 1 -4.84 -25.92 -5.58
CA THR A 1 -4.71 -25.88 -4.11
C THR A 1 -4.30 -24.48 -3.72
N ALA A 2 -4.64 -24.06 -2.50
CA ALA A 2 -4.26 -22.75 -1.97
C ALA A 2 -3.54 -22.91 -0.63
N LEU A 3 -2.66 -21.98 -0.32
CA LEU A 3 -2.03 -21.81 0.99
C LEU A 3 -2.59 -20.57 1.67
N ASP A 4 -2.84 -20.66 2.95
CA ASP A 4 -3.22 -19.51 3.75
C ASP A 4 -1.96 -18.76 4.18
N LEU A 5 -1.87 -17.48 3.78
CA LEU A 5 -0.81 -16.58 4.16
C LEU A 5 -1.34 -15.61 5.22
N LEU A 6 -0.65 -15.56 6.35
CA LEU A 6 -0.88 -14.58 7.40
C LEU A 6 0.28 -13.59 7.43
N TRP A 7 -0.04 -12.31 7.27
CA TRP A 7 0.90 -11.21 7.42
C TRP A 7 0.42 -10.24 8.49
N GLN A 8 1.29 -9.90 9.43
CA GLN A 8 0.99 -9.01 10.54
C GLN A 8 2.13 -8.04 10.77
N GLN A 9 1.80 -6.77 11.02
CA GLN A 9 2.79 -5.73 11.30
C GLN A 9 2.23 -4.72 12.30
N LYS A 10 3.08 -4.27 13.22
CA LYS A 10 2.80 -3.12 14.09
C LYS A 10 3.52 -1.89 13.59
N ILE A 11 2.81 -0.79 13.50
CA ILE A 11 3.33 0.49 13.03
C ILE A 11 3.85 1.27 14.22
N ILE A 12 5.13 1.61 14.18
CA ILE A 12 5.81 2.39 15.23
C ILE A 12 5.45 3.85 15.08
N GLN A 13 5.22 4.53 16.20
CA GLN A 13 5.10 5.98 16.23
C GLN A 13 6.46 6.62 15.95
N GLN A 14 6.53 7.50 14.97
CA GLN A 14 7.76 8.19 14.54
C GLN A 14 7.75 9.67 14.93
N GLU A 15 6.56 10.27 15.04
CA GLU A 15 6.37 11.68 15.32
C GLU A 15 5.79 11.92 16.72
N LYS A 16 6.01 13.13 17.25
CA LYS A 16 5.42 13.55 18.53
C LYS A 16 3.90 13.71 18.45
N GLY A 17 3.39 14.02 17.28
CA GLY A 17 1.98 14.27 17.02
C GLY A 17 1.21 13.02 16.61
N ARG A 18 0.96 12.08 17.52
CA ARG A 18 0.28 10.80 17.24
C ARG A 18 -0.99 10.94 16.38
N LYS A 19 -1.90 11.85 16.74
CA LYS A 19 -3.14 12.08 15.98
C LYS A 19 -2.92 12.54 14.55
N PHE A 20 -1.82 13.24 14.30
CA PHE A 20 -1.43 13.63 12.97
C PHE A 20 -0.91 12.43 12.18
N GLU A 21 -0.01 11.66 12.78
CA GLU A 21 0.60 10.48 12.17
C GLU A 21 -0.42 9.38 11.88
N ASP A 22 -1.40 9.17 12.77
CA ASP A 22 -2.49 8.20 12.58
C ASP A 22 -3.26 8.39 11.26
N ARG A 23 -3.40 9.63 10.78
CA ARG A 23 -4.09 9.95 9.52
C ARG A 23 -3.30 9.56 8.28
N TYR A 24 -2.00 9.32 8.41
CA TYR A 24 -1.14 8.91 7.31
C TYR A 24 -0.82 7.42 7.33
N ALA A 25 -1.22 6.73 8.39
CA ALA A 25 -0.98 5.31 8.58
C ALA A 25 -2.27 4.52 8.35
N THR A 26 -2.35 3.76 7.26
CA THR A 26 -3.48 2.87 6.98
C THR A 26 -3.08 1.74 6.03
N VAL A 27 -4.00 0.80 5.82
CA VAL A 27 -3.84 -0.29 4.85
C VAL A 27 -4.49 0.12 3.55
N TYR A 28 -3.71 0.11 2.48
CA TYR A 28 -4.17 0.24 1.10
C TYR A 28 -4.21 -1.13 0.43
N TYR A 29 -5.08 -1.29 -0.54
CA TYR A 29 -5.15 -2.51 -1.34
C TYR A 29 -5.69 -2.20 -2.73
N LYS A 30 -5.33 -3.03 -3.72
CA LYS A 30 -5.79 -2.91 -5.09
C LYS A 30 -6.37 -4.23 -5.54
N PHE A 31 -7.56 -4.16 -6.11
CA PHE A 31 -8.15 -5.27 -6.84
C PHE A 31 -7.46 -5.51 -8.18
N MET A 32 -7.59 -6.70 -8.74
CA MET A 32 -7.01 -7.02 -10.06
C MET A 32 -7.56 -6.13 -11.16
N ALA A 33 -8.85 -5.79 -11.13
CA ALA A 33 -9.57 -5.06 -12.17
C ALA A 33 -10.03 -3.65 -11.79
N ASP A 34 -9.89 -3.26 -10.51
CA ASP A 34 -10.44 -2.01 -9.99
C ASP A 34 -9.34 -1.09 -9.43
N ASP A 35 -9.76 0.10 -8.99
CA ASP A 35 -8.90 1.11 -8.39
C ASP A 35 -8.35 0.71 -7.01
N VAL A 36 -7.44 1.53 -6.51
CA VAL A 36 -6.85 1.41 -5.18
C VAL A 36 -7.85 1.91 -4.14
N GLU A 37 -8.05 1.12 -3.11
CA GLU A 37 -8.86 1.45 -1.94
C GLU A 37 -8.03 1.39 -0.65
N TYR A 38 -8.63 1.83 0.46
CA TYR A 38 -7.98 1.81 1.77
C TYR A 38 -8.98 1.60 2.92
N LEU A 39 -8.45 1.20 4.08
CA LEU A 39 -9.20 1.12 5.33
C LEU A 39 -9.27 2.49 6.00
N SER A 40 -10.13 2.61 7.02
CA SER A 40 -10.24 3.84 7.81
C SER A 40 -8.91 4.21 8.47
N GLU A 41 -8.53 5.48 8.33
CA GLU A 41 -7.31 6.04 8.91
C GLU A 41 -7.44 6.34 10.41
N THR A 42 -8.67 6.54 10.91
CA THR A 42 -8.90 7.12 12.24
C THR A 42 -9.62 6.21 13.23
N LYS A 43 -10.01 5.01 12.81
CA LYS A 43 -10.73 4.03 13.65
C LYS A 43 -10.32 2.61 13.28
N ASN A 44 -10.65 1.67 14.17
CA ASN A 44 -10.56 0.25 13.82
C ASN A 44 -11.43 -0.04 12.61
N ASP A 45 -10.91 -0.78 11.69
CA ASP A 45 -11.61 -1.17 10.46
C ASP A 45 -11.21 -2.58 10.05
N SER A 46 -12.15 -3.31 9.47
CA SER A 46 -11.93 -4.66 8.97
C SER A 46 -12.77 -4.87 7.73
N LYS A 47 -12.16 -5.45 6.70
CA LYS A 47 -12.85 -5.80 5.45
C LYS A 47 -12.56 -7.25 5.08
N GLN A 48 -13.61 -7.96 4.71
CA GLN A 48 -13.51 -9.26 4.04
C GLN A 48 -13.79 -9.07 2.56
N LEU A 49 -12.79 -9.38 1.73
CA LEU A 49 -12.77 -9.11 0.30
C LEU A 49 -12.85 -10.44 -0.46
N SER A 50 -13.88 -10.58 -1.28
CA SER A 50 -14.10 -11.77 -2.09
C SER A 50 -13.42 -11.68 -3.45
N ASN A 51 -13.22 -10.45 -3.95
CA ASN A 51 -12.54 -10.21 -5.21
C ASN A 51 -11.03 -10.36 -5.04
N ARG A 52 -10.36 -10.83 -6.09
CA ARG A 52 -8.90 -11.01 -6.10
C ARG A 52 -8.17 -9.68 -5.97
N LEU A 53 -7.14 -9.66 -5.12
CA LEU A 53 -6.30 -8.50 -4.93
C LEU A 53 -4.98 -8.62 -5.70
N LYS A 54 -4.55 -7.52 -6.28
CA LYS A 54 -3.24 -7.39 -6.92
C LYS A 54 -2.14 -7.19 -5.87
N TRP A 55 -2.43 -6.39 -4.86
CA TRP A 55 -1.51 -6.17 -3.74
C TRP A 55 -2.24 -5.63 -2.49
N VAL A 56 -1.55 -5.75 -1.35
CA VAL A 56 -1.89 -5.13 -0.05
C VAL A 56 -0.70 -4.36 0.44
N ALA A 57 -0.90 -3.14 0.93
CA ALA A 57 0.15 -2.26 1.44
C ALA A 57 -0.14 -1.82 2.87
N TYR A 58 0.79 -2.03 3.77
CA TYR A 58 0.83 -1.44 5.10
C TYR A 58 1.66 -0.17 5.03
N LYS A 59 0.97 0.95 5.09
CA LYS A 59 1.57 2.27 4.98
C LYS A 59 1.66 2.93 6.35
N ASP A 60 2.83 3.46 6.68
CA ASP A 60 3.01 4.48 7.70
C ASP A 60 3.18 5.87 7.05
N MET A 61 3.63 6.85 7.82
CA MET A 61 3.79 8.21 7.32
C MET A 61 4.87 8.32 6.25
N TYR A 62 5.98 7.60 6.36
CA TYR A 62 7.17 7.75 5.52
C TYR A 62 7.47 6.53 4.67
N PHE A 63 7.08 5.34 5.13
CA PHE A 63 7.43 4.07 4.50
C PHE A 63 6.20 3.20 4.27
N SER A 64 6.34 2.28 3.35
CA SER A 64 5.34 1.23 3.12
C SER A 64 5.99 -0.13 3.01
N SER A 65 5.27 -1.12 3.52
CA SER A 65 5.49 -2.53 3.26
C SER A 65 4.38 -3.01 2.35
N ILE A 66 4.70 -3.47 1.14
CA ILE A 66 3.71 -3.86 0.14
C ILE A 66 3.96 -5.31 -0.25
N LEU A 67 2.93 -6.14 -0.12
CA LEU A 67 2.91 -7.51 -0.62
C LEU A 67 2.13 -7.53 -1.94
N ILE A 68 2.82 -7.91 -3.02
CA ILE A 68 2.31 -7.93 -4.39
C ILE A 68 2.15 -9.39 -4.79
N ALA A 69 0.95 -9.76 -5.24
CA ALA A 69 0.66 -11.09 -5.77
C ALA A 69 1.27 -11.26 -7.17
N GLY A 70 1.45 -12.50 -7.57
CA GLY A 70 1.66 -12.86 -8.96
C GLY A 70 0.40 -12.70 -9.81
N ASN A 71 0.42 -13.26 -11.00
CA ASN A 71 -0.64 -13.09 -12.01
C ASN A 71 -2.02 -13.56 -11.55
N GLU A 72 -2.07 -14.54 -10.64
CA GLU A 72 -3.35 -15.09 -10.13
C GLU A 72 -4.03 -14.18 -9.09
N GLY A 73 -3.29 -13.27 -8.45
CA GLY A 73 -3.82 -12.44 -7.37
C GLY A 73 -3.97 -13.20 -6.04
N PHE A 74 -4.31 -12.46 -4.99
CA PHE A 74 -4.71 -13.01 -3.68
C PHE A 74 -6.20 -13.26 -3.64
N GLU A 75 -6.62 -14.39 -3.08
CA GLU A 75 -8.02 -14.78 -2.96
C GLU A 75 -8.50 -14.72 -1.50
N SER A 76 -9.81 -14.52 -1.30
CA SER A 76 -10.45 -14.60 0.03
C SER A 76 -9.70 -13.83 1.10
N THR A 77 -9.41 -12.54 0.84
CA THR A 77 -8.56 -11.72 1.69
C THR A 77 -9.37 -11.05 2.79
N THR A 78 -8.91 -11.19 4.03
CA THR A 78 -9.39 -10.40 5.18
C THR A 78 -8.28 -9.45 5.60
N ILE A 79 -8.63 -8.18 5.76
CA ILE A 79 -7.70 -7.12 6.15
C ILE A 79 -8.24 -6.43 7.39
N ASP A 80 -7.42 -6.35 8.43
CA ASP A 80 -7.75 -5.70 9.71
C ASP A 80 -6.77 -4.57 10.00
N SER A 81 -7.30 -3.45 10.48
CA SER A 81 -6.56 -2.33 11.04
C SER A 81 -7.07 -2.03 12.44
N LYS A 82 -6.21 -2.14 13.44
CA LYS A 82 -6.53 -1.92 14.85
C LYS A 82 -5.69 -0.79 15.42
N MET A 83 -6.34 0.22 15.99
CA MET A 83 -5.68 1.26 16.78
C MET A 83 -5.11 0.68 18.05
N LEU A 84 -3.90 1.04 18.43
CA LEU A 84 -3.26 0.61 19.66
C LEU A 84 -3.33 1.72 20.74
N PRO A 85 -3.15 1.39 22.03
CA PRO A 85 -3.22 2.36 23.11
C PRO A 85 -2.27 3.54 22.94
N GLU A 86 -2.70 4.74 23.37
CA GLU A 86 -1.95 5.99 23.20
C GLU A 86 -0.68 6.08 24.06
N ASP A 87 -0.57 5.29 25.10
CA ASP A 87 0.58 5.20 26.01
C ASP A 87 1.69 4.27 25.51
N GLY A 88 1.48 3.63 24.36
CA GLY A 88 2.42 2.69 23.74
C GLY A 88 3.26 3.30 22.61
N PHE A 89 4.32 2.58 22.23
CA PHE A 89 5.21 2.96 21.12
C PHE A 89 4.60 2.72 19.73
N PHE A 90 3.52 1.95 19.65
CA PHE A 90 2.91 1.56 18.39
C PHE A 90 1.60 2.33 18.16
N LEU A 91 1.40 2.78 16.94
CA LEU A 91 0.17 3.43 16.50
C LEU A 91 -0.94 2.42 16.24
N LYS A 92 -0.63 1.44 15.42
CA LYS A 92 -1.59 0.50 14.86
C LYS A 92 -0.99 -0.88 14.70
N GLU A 93 -1.88 -1.85 14.63
CA GLU A 93 -1.58 -3.21 14.21
C GLU A 93 -2.40 -3.53 12.96
N TYR A 94 -1.70 -3.98 11.92
CA TYR A 94 -2.30 -4.45 10.68
C TYR A 94 -2.17 -5.95 10.58
N LYS A 95 -3.21 -6.59 10.08
CA LYS A 95 -3.24 -8.02 9.84
C LYS A 95 -3.95 -8.31 8.53
N THR A 96 -3.34 -9.13 7.71
CA THR A 96 -3.92 -9.65 6.47
C THR A 96 -3.87 -11.16 6.50
N THR A 97 -5.01 -11.80 6.24
CA THR A 97 -5.10 -13.23 5.97
C THR A 97 -5.62 -13.39 4.56
N THR A 98 -4.92 -14.15 3.74
CA THR A 98 -5.29 -14.34 2.33
C THR A 98 -4.93 -15.74 1.85
N SER A 99 -5.65 -16.23 0.88
CA SER A 99 -5.32 -17.48 0.19
C SER A 99 -4.49 -17.19 -1.05
N VAL A 100 -3.39 -17.92 -1.19
CA VAL A 100 -2.45 -17.80 -2.30
C VAL A 100 -2.53 -19.08 -3.12
N PRO A 101 -2.74 -19.02 -4.45
CA PRO A 101 -2.70 -20.18 -5.32
C PRO A 101 -1.37 -20.93 -5.20
N PHE A 102 -1.42 -22.24 -5.04
CA PHE A 102 -0.23 -23.04 -4.84
C PHE A 102 -0.33 -24.39 -5.56
N ASP A 103 0.68 -24.72 -6.35
CA ASP A 103 0.77 -26.04 -6.99
C ASP A 103 1.53 -27.02 -6.12
N LEU A 104 0.82 -27.99 -5.53
CA LEU A 104 1.41 -29.06 -4.72
C LEU A 104 2.36 -29.97 -5.49
N LYS A 105 2.25 -30.04 -6.81
CA LYS A 105 3.13 -30.87 -7.65
C LYS A 105 4.45 -30.18 -7.98
N GLY A 106 4.55 -28.87 -7.70
CA GLY A 106 5.75 -28.07 -7.96
C GLY A 106 6.04 -27.82 -9.44
N ASN A 107 5.03 -27.96 -10.33
CA ASN A 107 5.19 -27.67 -11.76
C ASN A 107 5.13 -26.18 -12.03
N GLU A 108 4.42 -25.42 -11.19
CA GLU A 108 4.22 -23.99 -11.32
C GLU A 108 4.72 -23.28 -10.07
N ALA A 109 5.53 -22.24 -10.25
CA ALA A 109 5.99 -21.40 -9.14
C ALA A 109 4.90 -20.42 -8.72
N THR A 110 4.76 -20.19 -7.43
CA THR A 110 3.92 -19.12 -6.88
C THR A 110 4.76 -17.86 -6.71
N ASP A 111 4.53 -16.87 -7.55
CA ASP A 111 5.26 -15.63 -7.52
C ASP A 111 4.62 -14.63 -6.54
N MET A 112 5.44 -14.11 -5.65
CA MET A 112 5.08 -12.99 -4.77
C MET A 112 6.27 -12.05 -4.68
N ARG A 113 5.99 -10.76 -4.54
CA ARG A 113 7.02 -9.73 -4.38
C ARG A 113 6.73 -8.90 -3.15
N PHE A 114 7.77 -8.52 -2.42
CA PHE A 114 7.69 -7.54 -1.35
C PHE A 114 8.42 -6.26 -1.77
N TYR A 115 7.77 -5.14 -1.50
CA TYR A 115 8.40 -3.83 -1.47
C TYR A 115 8.49 -3.37 -0.02
N PHE A 116 9.66 -2.92 0.39
CA PHE A 116 9.90 -2.22 1.65
C PHE A 116 10.68 -0.95 1.33
N GLY A 117 10.04 0.20 1.46
CA GLY A 117 10.68 1.43 1.04
C GLY A 117 9.88 2.69 1.34
N PRO A 118 10.44 3.86 0.95
CA PRO A 118 9.84 5.15 1.22
C PRO A 118 8.57 5.37 0.39
N ASN A 119 7.65 6.17 0.94
CA ASN A 119 6.45 6.66 0.25
C ASN A 119 6.80 7.77 -0.74
N GLN A 120 7.71 7.49 -1.67
CA GLN A 120 8.17 8.44 -2.68
C GLN A 120 7.38 8.24 -3.97
N PHE A 121 6.62 9.26 -4.38
CA PHE A 121 5.71 9.20 -5.52
C PHE A 121 6.40 8.76 -6.81
N SER A 122 7.53 9.40 -7.17
CA SER A 122 8.27 9.09 -8.40
C SER A 122 8.79 7.65 -8.43
N LEU A 123 9.31 7.16 -7.29
CA LEU A 123 9.79 5.80 -7.16
C LEU A 123 8.64 4.79 -7.31
N LEU A 124 7.51 5.01 -6.62
CA LEU A 124 6.36 4.11 -6.70
C LEU A 124 5.72 4.12 -8.08
N LYS A 125 5.69 5.27 -8.75
CA LYS A 125 5.17 5.40 -10.11
C LYS A 125 6.06 4.67 -11.13
N SER A 126 7.38 4.65 -10.93
CA SER A 126 8.31 4.01 -11.88
C SER A 126 8.12 2.50 -12.02
N TYR A 127 7.38 1.86 -11.10
CA TYR A 127 7.01 0.44 -11.24
C TYR A 127 6.03 0.19 -12.40
N ASP A 128 5.37 1.23 -12.89
CA ASP A 128 4.42 1.18 -13.99
C ASP A 128 4.97 1.79 -15.30
N ASP A 129 6.26 2.16 -15.33
CA ASP A 129 6.92 2.63 -16.53
C ASP A 129 6.97 1.47 -17.54
N ASP A 130 6.49 1.73 -18.76
CA ASP A 130 6.40 0.76 -19.86
C ASP A 130 5.48 -0.46 -19.59
N VAL A 131 4.60 -0.37 -18.60
CA VAL A 131 3.61 -1.41 -18.24
C VAL A 131 2.25 -1.08 -18.85
N GLU A 132 1.61 -2.07 -19.49
CA GLU A 132 0.25 -1.91 -20.01
C GLU A 132 -0.73 -1.56 -18.88
N LYS A 133 -1.72 -0.71 -19.18
CA LYS A 133 -2.66 -0.18 -18.18
C LYS A 133 -3.35 -1.26 -17.35
N ALA A 134 -3.65 -2.41 -17.94
CA ALA A 134 -4.28 -3.53 -17.23
C ALA A 134 -3.37 -4.16 -16.16
N ASP A 135 -2.05 -4.08 -16.38
CA ASP A 135 -1.05 -4.71 -15.52
C ASP A 135 -0.44 -3.74 -14.50
N GLN A 136 -0.74 -2.44 -14.63
CA GLN A 136 -0.23 -1.41 -13.72
C GLN A 136 -0.55 -1.71 -12.26
N LEU A 137 0.44 -1.45 -11.42
CA LEU A 137 0.33 -1.61 -9.97
C LEU A 137 -0.32 -0.40 -9.31
N ASP A 138 -0.18 0.79 -9.90
CA ASP A 138 -0.69 2.06 -9.33
C ASP A 138 -0.19 2.31 -7.89
N LEU A 139 1.03 1.92 -7.57
CA LEU A 139 1.57 2.02 -6.20
C LEU A 139 1.68 3.47 -5.73
N GLU A 140 1.87 4.42 -6.63
CA GLU A 140 1.94 5.84 -6.30
C GLU A 140 0.64 6.39 -5.70
N LYS A 141 -0.50 5.70 -5.90
CA LYS A 141 -1.80 6.09 -5.34
C LYS A 141 -1.87 5.98 -3.81
N ILE A 142 -0.92 5.28 -3.18
CA ILE A 142 -0.81 5.28 -1.71
C ILE A 142 -0.28 6.60 -1.16
N VAL A 143 0.33 7.44 -2.02
CA VAL A 143 0.86 8.75 -1.63
C VAL A 143 -0.21 9.81 -1.88
N PRO A 144 -0.79 10.42 -0.82
CA PRO A 144 -1.80 11.46 -0.99
C PRO A 144 -1.15 12.74 -1.53
N LEU A 145 -1.43 13.07 -2.78
CA LEU A 145 -0.90 14.28 -3.44
C LEU A 145 -1.76 15.54 -3.24
N GLY A 146 -2.71 15.51 -2.30
CA GLY A 146 -3.64 16.63 -2.09
C GLY A 146 -4.75 16.69 -3.15
N TRP A 147 -5.68 17.65 -2.98
CA TRP A 147 -6.83 17.84 -3.85
C TRP A 147 -6.59 18.94 -4.87
N GLY A 148 -7.01 18.72 -6.12
CA GLY A 148 -7.05 19.75 -7.16
C GLY A 148 -5.69 20.39 -7.45
N ILE A 149 -5.56 21.71 -7.28
CA ILE A 149 -4.36 22.49 -7.56
C ILE A 149 -3.15 22.03 -6.75
N PHE A 150 -3.35 21.61 -5.49
CA PHE A 150 -2.28 21.11 -4.63
C PHE A 150 -1.69 19.79 -5.15
N ARG A 151 -2.52 18.93 -5.74
CA ARG A 151 -2.05 17.71 -6.39
C ARG A 151 -1.09 18.02 -7.53
N TRP A 152 -1.42 18.98 -8.38
CA TRP A 152 -0.59 19.41 -9.50
C TRP A 152 0.73 20.05 -9.03
N VAL A 153 0.67 20.96 -8.04
CA VAL A 153 1.86 21.58 -7.44
C VAL A 153 2.79 20.54 -6.81
N ASN A 154 2.25 19.60 -6.04
CA ASN A 154 3.04 18.52 -5.45
C ASN A 154 3.68 17.65 -6.53
N GLN A 155 2.96 17.36 -7.60
CA GLN A 155 3.49 16.56 -8.71
C GLN A 155 4.62 17.28 -9.43
N CYS A 156 4.51 18.58 -9.67
CA CYS A 156 5.59 19.39 -10.25
C CYS A 156 6.82 19.49 -9.33
N LEU A 157 6.63 19.61 -8.01
CA LEU A 157 7.73 19.71 -7.06
C LEU A 157 8.47 18.37 -6.87
N ILE A 158 7.74 17.25 -6.88
CA ILE A 158 8.32 15.92 -6.67
C ILE A 158 9.01 15.42 -7.95
N SER A 159 8.55 15.84 -9.13
CA SER A 159 9.19 15.48 -10.41
C SER A 159 10.51 16.22 -10.66
N SER A 160 10.86 17.19 -9.81
CA SER A 160 12.11 17.96 -9.94
C SER A 160 13.22 17.32 -9.11
N ASP A 161 13.71 16.14 -9.51
CA ASP A 161 14.93 15.56 -8.94
C ASP A 161 16.22 16.31 -9.35
N ASN A 162 16.09 17.49 -9.94
CA ASN A 162 17.20 18.39 -10.16
C ASN A 162 16.88 19.77 -9.62
N LEU A 163 17.58 20.07 -8.52
CA LEU A 163 17.80 21.42 -8.02
C LEU A 163 18.06 22.38 -9.19
N PHE A 164 17.06 23.12 -9.63
CA PHE A 164 17.19 24.49 -10.13
C PHE A 164 15.82 25.08 -10.47
N ILE A 165 15.40 26.00 -9.58
CA ILE A 165 14.62 27.20 -9.90
C ILE A 165 13.24 26.98 -10.54
N ALA A 166 12.22 27.31 -9.74
CA ALA A 166 10.94 27.74 -10.24
C ALA A 166 11.10 28.77 -11.37
N THR A 167 11.01 28.28 -12.58
CA THR A 167 10.73 29.14 -13.72
C THR A 167 9.51 28.55 -14.40
N ALA A 168 8.39 29.19 -14.13
CA ALA A 168 7.13 29.17 -14.87
C ALA A 168 6.64 27.79 -15.33
N CYS A 169 5.79 27.19 -14.56
CA CYS A 169 4.67 26.48 -15.16
C CYS A 169 3.58 27.47 -15.54
#